data_9959122d948aea5bdd3ac1e411dbf5a6
#
_entry.id   9959122d948aea5bdd3ac1e411dbf5a6
#
_cell.length_a   1.000
_cell.length_b   1.000
_cell.length_c   1.000
_cell.angle_alpha   90.00
_cell.angle_beta   90.00
_cell.angle_gamma   90.00
#
_symmetry.space_group_name_H-M   'P 1'
#
loop_
_entity.id
_entity.type
_entity.pdbx_description
1 polymer ?
#
loop_
_entity_poly.entity_id
_entity_poly.type
_entity_poly.pdbx_seq_one_letter_code
_entity_poly.pdbx_strand_id
1 'polypeptide(L)'
;MQSVYQHLISLLFIFSSLQVNQLTEGCSCALTHPQDAFCNSDIVIRAKVVGKKLLRDGPFGTMRYTVKQMKMYKGFEKVQHVQFIYTDASESLCGVKFDINKYQYLITGRVYDGKVYTGLCNFNERWERLSLAQKKGINHRYQLGCNCRIIKTTQTRKLCRTSLNHGGQTLQA
;
A
#
# COMPACT_ATOMS: atom_id res chain seq x y z
N MET A 1 23.40 53.07 -18.44
CA MET A 1 23.97 51.73 -18.18
C MET A 1 23.53 51.16 -16.83
N GLN A 2 23.39 51.94 -15.78
CA GLN A 2 22.98 51.46 -14.43
C GLN A 2 21.54 50.92 -14.39
N SER A 3 20.61 51.53 -15.11
CA SER A 3 19.20 51.09 -15.18
C SER A 3 19.03 49.71 -15.84
N VAL A 4 19.76 49.45 -16.93
CA VAL A 4 19.71 48.16 -17.65
C VAL A 4 20.25 47.01 -16.78
N TYR A 5 21.28 47.29 -15.99
CA TYR A 5 21.86 46.31 -15.08
C TYR A 5 20.92 45.95 -13.93
N GLN A 6 20.21 46.91 -13.39
CA GLN A 6 19.17 46.71 -12.37
C GLN A 6 18.01 45.83 -12.90
N HIS A 7 17.56 46.05 -14.12
CA HIS A 7 16.51 45.23 -14.73
C HIS A 7 16.96 43.79 -15.03
N LEU A 8 18.21 43.60 -15.45
CA LEU A 8 18.80 42.28 -15.66
C LEU A 8 18.90 41.48 -14.35
N ILE A 9 19.34 42.13 -13.25
CA ILE A 9 19.40 41.49 -11.94
C ILE A 9 18.00 41.12 -11.46
N SER A 10 17.01 41.98 -11.60
CA SER A 10 15.61 41.70 -11.22
C SER A 10 15.03 40.55 -12.02
N LEU A 11 15.29 40.46 -13.32
CA LEU A 11 14.86 39.32 -14.16
C LEU A 11 15.55 38.03 -13.74
N LEU A 12 16.81 38.03 -13.40
CA LEU A 12 17.53 36.86 -12.91
C LEU A 12 16.96 36.35 -11.58
N PHE A 13 16.60 37.28 -10.66
CA PHE A 13 15.92 36.90 -9.40
C PHE A 13 14.55 36.33 -9.61
N ILE A 14 13.77 36.88 -10.57
CA ILE A 14 12.44 36.34 -10.93
C ILE A 14 12.58 34.96 -11.57
N PHE A 15 13.55 34.76 -12.47
CA PHE A 15 13.81 33.45 -13.07
C PHE A 15 14.30 32.42 -12.04
N SER A 16 15.14 32.82 -11.10
CA SER A 16 15.61 31.96 -10.01
C SER A 16 14.46 31.55 -9.07
N SER A 17 13.54 32.46 -8.76
CA SER A 17 12.39 32.15 -7.91
C SER A 17 11.32 31.26 -8.60
N LEU A 18 11.24 31.27 -9.92
CA LEU A 18 10.36 30.38 -10.68
C LEU A 18 10.85 28.92 -10.75
N GLN A 19 12.14 28.69 -10.54
CA GLN A 19 12.70 27.32 -10.57
C GLN A 19 12.62 26.60 -9.21
N VAL A 20 12.22 27.26 -8.14
CA VAL A 20 12.13 26.66 -6.79
C VAL A 20 10.83 25.85 -6.59
N ASN A 21 9.89 25.89 -7.51
CA ASN A 21 8.77 24.96 -7.52
C ASN A 21 9.18 23.59 -8.12
N GLN A 22 10.28 23.03 -7.69
CA GLN A 22 10.48 21.59 -7.84
C GLN A 22 9.44 20.92 -6.96
N LEU A 23 8.37 20.45 -7.60
CA LEU A 23 7.45 19.47 -7.06
C LEU A 23 8.30 18.37 -6.44
N THR A 24 8.41 18.36 -5.12
CA THR A 24 8.85 17.17 -4.41
C THR A 24 7.80 16.12 -4.73
N GLU A 25 8.05 15.31 -5.76
CA GLU A 25 7.23 14.14 -6.05
C GLU A 25 7.33 13.22 -4.84
N GLY A 26 6.42 13.43 -3.90
CA GLY A 26 6.19 12.50 -2.82
C GLY A 26 5.54 11.23 -3.38
N CYS A 27 5.53 10.17 -2.60
CA CYS A 27 4.85 8.93 -2.97
C CYS A 27 3.37 9.20 -3.26
N SER A 28 2.91 8.85 -4.47
CA SER A 28 1.52 8.95 -4.90
C SER A 28 0.94 7.56 -5.14
N CYS A 29 -0.20 7.27 -4.53
CA CYS A 29 -0.86 5.98 -4.62
C CYS A 29 -2.20 6.11 -5.34
N ALA A 30 -2.46 5.22 -6.30
CA ALA A 30 -3.79 5.10 -6.89
C ALA A 30 -4.79 4.58 -5.86
N LEU A 31 -5.99 5.17 -5.83
CA LEU A 31 -7.07 4.68 -4.99
C LEU A 31 -7.49 3.29 -5.47
N THR A 32 -7.33 2.30 -4.61
CA THR A 32 -7.64 0.90 -4.89
C THR A 32 -8.79 0.45 -3.99
N HIS A 33 -9.75 -0.30 -4.56
CA HIS A 33 -10.80 -0.89 -3.75
C HIS A 33 -10.21 -1.91 -2.75
N PRO A 34 -10.69 -1.98 -1.49
CA PRO A 34 -10.14 -2.90 -0.50
C PRO A 34 -10.11 -4.37 -0.93
N GLN A 35 -11.06 -4.83 -1.73
CA GLN A 35 -11.06 -6.17 -2.31
C GLN A 35 -9.91 -6.37 -3.31
N ASP A 36 -9.65 -5.38 -4.17
CA ASP A 36 -8.55 -5.47 -5.14
C ASP A 36 -7.20 -5.44 -4.42
N ALA A 37 -7.07 -4.61 -3.39
CA ALA A 37 -5.90 -4.58 -2.53
C ALA A 37 -5.66 -5.94 -1.83
N PHE A 38 -6.73 -6.56 -1.32
CA PHE A 38 -6.68 -7.91 -0.75
C PHE A 38 -6.24 -8.94 -1.80
N CYS A 39 -6.87 -8.93 -2.97
CA CYS A 39 -6.60 -9.91 -4.02
C CYS A 39 -5.19 -9.78 -4.60
N ASN A 40 -4.70 -8.55 -4.75
CA ASN A 40 -3.37 -8.25 -5.30
C ASN A 40 -2.22 -8.39 -4.28
N SER A 41 -2.51 -8.60 -3.00
CA SER A 41 -1.50 -8.83 -1.98
C SER A 41 -1.14 -10.31 -1.86
N ASP A 42 0.11 -10.61 -1.54
CA ASP A 42 0.55 -11.97 -1.23
C ASP A 42 0.14 -12.38 0.18
N ILE A 43 0.12 -11.42 1.08
CA ILE A 43 -0.21 -11.64 2.49
C ILE A 43 -1.18 -10.58 3.01
N VAL A 44 -2.11 -11.01 3.84
CA VAL A 44 -3.06 -10.16 4.57
C VAL A 44 -3.15 -10.64 6.00
N ILE A 45 -2.73 -9.80 6.94
CA ILE A 45 -2.72 -10.14 8.37
C ILE A 45 -3.37 -9.05 9.22
N ARG A 46 -3.86 -9.45 10.38
CA ARG A 46 -4.13 -8.54 11.50
C ARG A 46 -3.01 -8.71 12.51
N ALA A 47 -2.35 -7.62 12.86
CA ALA A 47 -1.21 -7.64 13.77
C ALA A 47 -1.15 -6.38 14.64
N LYS A 48 -0.47 -6.48 15.77
CA LYS A 48 -0.05 -5.36 16.60
C LYS A 48 1.43 -5.11 16.36
N VAL A 49 1.80 -3.87 16.07
CA VAL A 49 3.21 -3.48 15.90
C VAL A 49 3.80 -3.22 17.29
N VAL A 50 4.85 -3.95 17.64
CA VAL A 50 5.43 -3.94 18.99
C VAL A 50 6.84 -3.36 19.06
N GLY A 51 7.51 -3.18 17.91
CA GLY A 51 8.84 -2.60 17.82
C GLY A 51 9.17 -2.14 16.41
N LYS A 52 10.23 -1.32 16.31
CA LYS A 52 10.79 -0.90 15.02
C LYS A 52 12.31 -0.82 15.10
N LYS A 53 12.98 -1.08 13.98
CA LYS A 53 14.44 -0.94 13.82
C LYS A 53 14.74 -0.43 12.42
N LEU A 54 15.56 0.62 12.34
CA LEU A 54 16.10 1.09 11.08
C LEU A 54 17.28 0.20 10.69
N LEU A 55 17.21 -0.39 9.52
CA LEU A 55 18.31 -1.13 8.89
C LEU A 55 18.97 -0.19 7.88
N ARG A 56 20.30 -0.10 7.96
CA ARG A 56 21.10 0.72 7.04
C ARG A 56 21.59 -0.15 5.88
N ASP A 57 20.65 -0.75 5.17
CA ASP A 57 20.84 -1.58 3.99
C ASP A 57 20.58 -0.74 2.74
N GLY A 58 21.63 -0.21 2.16
CA GLY A 58 21.52 0.65 0.98
C GLY A 58 21.38 2.15 1.31
N PRO A 59 21.22 3.00 0.28
CA PRO A 59 21.33 4.46 0.39
C PRO A 59 20.18 5.11 1.18
N PHE A 60 19.03 4.50 1.23
CA PHE A 60 17.83 5.09 1.85
C PHE A 60 17.41 4.37 3.15
N GLY A 61 17.95 3.18 3.41
CA GLY A 61 17.62 2.36 4.56
C GLY A 61 16.22 1.73 4.48
N THR A 62 16.04 0.68 5.27
CA THR A 62 14.77 -0.05 5.39
C THR A 62 14.28 0.01 6.83
N MET A 63 13.01 0.33 7.04
CA MET A 63 12.37 0.22 8.34
C MET A 63 11.85 -1.20 8.53
N ARG A 64 12.33 -1.89 9.56
CA ARG A 64 11.83 -3.19 9.99
C ARG A 64 10.93 -3.02 11.20
N TYR A 65 9.68 -3.42 11.10
CA TYR A 65 8.75 -3.48 12.22
C TYR A 65 8.67 -4.89 12.78
N THR A 66 8.74 -5.03 14.11
CA THR A 66 8.42 -6.26 14.82
C THR A 66 6.93 -6.29 15.09
N VAL A 67 6.25 -7.37 14.73
CA VAL A 67 4.81 -7.49 14.88
C VAL A 67 4.43 -8.73 15.69
N LYS A 68 3.35 -8.60 16.45
CA LYS A 68 2.63 -9.72 17.05
C LYS A 68 1.45 -10.03 16.13
N GLN A 69 1.59 -11.08 15.30
CA GLN A 69 0.52 -11.54 14.44
C GLN A 69 -0.64 -12.07 15.28
N MET A 70 -1.85 -11.59 14.99
CA MET A 70 -3.08 -12.02 15.68
C MET A 70 -3.91 -12.96 14.79
N LYS A 71 -4.01 -12.64 13.51
CA LYS A 71 -4.72 -13.47 12.52
C LYS A 71 -4.10 -13.28 11.14
N MET A 72 -3.99 -14.33 10.39
CA MET A 72 -3.70 -14.33 8.96
C MET A 72 -4.99 -14.60 8.20
N TYR A 73 -5.20 -13.87 7.10
CA TYR A 73 -6.36 -14.02 6.22
C TYR A 73 -5.98 -14.54 4.84
N LYS A 74 -4.73 -14.28 4.43
CA LYS A 74 -4.17 -14.72 3.16
C LYS A 74 -2.65 -14.89 3.29
N GLY A 75 -2.06 -15.82 2.51
CA GLY A 75 -0.62 -16.01 2.40
C GLY A 75 -0.06 -17.16 3.22
N PHE A 76 -0.90 -18.07 3.72
CA PHE A 76 -0.48 -19.23 4.51
C PHE A 76 0.52 -20.13 3.76
N GLU A 77 0.39 -20.18 2.44
CA GLU A 77 1.26 -20.95 1.56
C GLU A 77 2.64 -20.32 1.36
N LYS A 78 2.78 -19.02 1.63
CA LYS A 78 4.02 -18.26 1.44
C LYS A 78 4.80 -18.07 2.74
N VAL A 79 4.09 -17.82 3.84
CA VAL A 79 4.68 -17.58 5.17
C VAL A 79 3.74 -18.13 6.22
N GLN A 80 4.23 -19.00 7.11
CA GLN A 80 3.39 -19.57 8.18
C GLN A 80 3.12 -18.57 9.31
N HIS A 81 4.12 -17.75 9.66
CA HIS A 81 4.02 -16.76 10.72
C HIS A 81 4.84 -15.51 10.38
N VAL A 82 4.24 -14.34 10.57
CA VAL A 82 4.90 -13.05 10.33
C VAL A 82 5.37 -12.45 11.64
N GLN A 83 6.69 -12.38 11.79
CA GLN A 83 7.34 -11.72 12.93
C GLN A 83 7.84 -10.32 12.55
N PHE A 84 8.27 -10.14 11.31
CA PHE A 84 8.83 -8.89 10.82
C PHE A 84 8.14 -8.41 9.54
N ILE A 85 7.98 -7.10 9.44
CA ILE A 85 7.49 -6.42 8.25
C ILE A 85 8.50 -5.36 7.85
N TYR A 86 8.78 -5.27 6.57
CA TYR A 86 9.76 -4.36 5.99
C TYR A 86 9.06 -3.30 5.15
N THR A 87 9.55 -2.08 5.21
CA THR A 87 9.08 -0.95 4.41
C THR A 87 10.22 0.04 4.21
N ASP A 88 10.12 0.91 3.21
CA ASP A 88 11.10 1.99 3.06
C ASP A 88 11.15 2.86 4.31
N ALA A 89 12.32 3.40 4.63
CA ALA A 89 12.51 4.19 5.85
C ALA A 89 11.82 5.56 5.76
N SER A 90 11.59 6.09 4.56
CA SER A 90 11.00 7.41 4.29
C SER A 90 9.63 7.29 3.64
N GLU A 91 8.69 8.17 4.02
CA GLU A 91 7.38 8.29 3.38
C GLU A 91 7.48 8.81 1.93
N SER A 92 8.50 9.62 1.62
CA SER A 92 8.79 10.04 0.24
C SER A 92 9.15 8.89 -0.69
N LEU A 93 9.65 7.78 -0.13
CA LEU A 93 9.93 6.52 -0.83
C LEU A 93 8.80 5.51 -0.66
N CYS A 94 7.60 5.94 -0.37
CA CYS A 94 6.43 5.10 -0.12
C CYS A 94 6.53 4.21 1.14
N GLY A 95 7.39 4.53 2.09
CA GLY A 95 7.43 3.87 3.38
C GLY A 95 6.18 4.17 4.21
N VAL A 96 5.72 3.21 5.00
CA VAL A 96 4.57 3.37 5.89
C VAL A 96 5.01 3.47 7.34
N LYS A 97 4.35 4.34 8.10
CA LYS A 97 4.60 4.49 9.55
C LYS A 97 3.49 3.82 10.35
N PHE A 98 3.90 3.01 11.34
CA PHE A 98 2.99 2.39 12.31
C PHE A 98 3.29 2.89 13.72
N ASP A 99 2.23 3.14 14.50
CA ASP A 99 2.35 3.44 15.93
C ASP A 99 2.69 2.17 16.71
N ILE A 100 3.74 2.25 17.53
CA ILE A 100 4.21 1.12 18.34
C ILE A 100 3.31 0.93 19.56
N ASN A 101 2.89 -0.30 19.81
CA ASN A 101 2.08 -0.73 20.94
C ASN A 101 0.71 -0.05 21.09
N LYS A 102 0.28 0.77 20.12
CA LYS A 102 -0.94 1.58 20.23
C LYS A 102 -2.16 0.89 19.63
N TYR A 103 -2.06 0.47 18.37
CA TYR A 103 -3.19 -0.05 17.61
C TYR A 103 -2.94 -1.44 17.07
N GLN A 104 -4.03 -2.10 16.68
CA GLN A 104 -3.97 -3.25 15.81
C GLN A 104 -4.19 -2.77 14.37
N TYR A 105 -3.47 -3.34 13.44
CA TYR A 105 -3.52 -2.98 12.03
C TYR A 105 -3.95 -4.17 11.20
N LEU A 106 -4.76 -3.92 10.17
CA LEU A 106 -4.77 -4.74 8.99
C LEU A 106 -3.57 -4.35 8.16
N ILE A 107 -2.73 -5.31 7.80
CA ILE A 107 -1.53 -5.08 7.02
C ILE A 107 -1.58 -5.99 5.80
N THR A 108 -1.42 -5.40 4.63
CA THR A 108 -1.31 -6.13 3.36
C THR A 108 0.09 -5.93 2.79
N GLY A 109 0.60 -6.92 2.06
CA GLY A 109 1.96 -6.83 1.54
C GLY A 109 2.31 -7.88 0.50
N ARG A 110 3.56 -7.80 0.06
CA ARG A 110 4.20 -8.76 -0.83
C ARG A 110 5.21 -9.60 -0.05
N VAL A 111 5.38 -10.84 -0.47
CA VAL A 111 6.40 -11.73 0.07
C VAL A 111 7.52 -11.85 -0.97
N TYR A 112 8.71 -11.49 -0.58
CA TYR A 112 9.91 -11.63 -1.38
C TYR A 112 11.03 -12.23 -0.51
N ASP A 113 11.64 -13.30 -0.96
CA ASP A 113 12.71 -14.02 -0.22
C ASP A 113 12.33 -14.33 1.25
N GLY A 114 11.10 -14.82 1.46
CA GLY A 114 10.56 -15.13 2.78
C GLY A 114 10.29 -13.91 3.69
N LYS A 115 10.55 -12.70 3.22
CA LYS A 115 10.31 -11.45 3.95
C LYS A 115 9.02 -10.78 3.48
N VAL A 116 8.30 -10.18 4.41
CA VAL A 116 7.06 -9.46 4.13
C VAL A 116 7.35 -7.98 3.96
N TYR A 117 7.04 -7.45 2.77
CA TYR A 117 7.20 -6.05 2.43
C TYR A 117 5.83 -5.38 2.32
N THR A 118 5.74 -4.17 2.87
CA THR A 118 4.56 -3.31 2.75
C THR A 118 4.99 -1.87 2.50
N GLY A 119 4.07 -1.03 2.06
CA GLY A 119 4.33 0.37 1.82
C GLY A 119 3.06 1.21 1.92
N LEU A 120 3.20 2.49 1.68
CA LEU A 120 2.11 3.47 1.75
C LEU A 120 0.97 3.14 0.78
N CYS A 121 1.30 2.56 -0.39
CA CYS A 121 0.32 2.20 -1.41
C CYS A 121 -0.35 0.83 -1.18
N ASN A 122 0.04 0.09 -0.15
CA ASN A 122 -0.67 -1.08 0.30
C ASN A 122 -1.88 -0.69 1.16
N PHE A 123 -2.87 -1.57 1.25
CA PHE A 123 -4.04 -1.33 2.10
C PHE A 123 -3.68 -1.67 3.55
N ASN A 124 -3.09 -0.67 4.24
CA ASN A 124 -2.74 -0.75 5.64
C ASN A 124 -3.67 0.18 6.42
N GLU A 125 -4.47 -0.34 7.34
CA GLU A 125 -5.41 0.47 8.11
C GLU A 125 -5.50 -0.02 9.56
N ARG A 126 -5.80 0.89 10.47
CA ARG A 126 -6.13 0.53 11.86
C ARG A 126 -7.38 -0.34 11.87
N TRP A 127 -7.32 -1.44 12.60
CA TRP A 127 -8.41 -2.41 12.64
C TRP A 127 -9.73 -1.80 13.08
N GLU A 128 -9.71 -0.88 14.03
CA GLU A 128 -10.90 -0.19 14.52
C GLU A 128 -11.54 0.74 13.49
N ARG A 129 -10.78 1.27 12.54
CA ARG A 129 -11.29 2.16 11.46
C ARG A 129 -11.95 1.40 10.33
N LEU A 130 -11.71 0.11 10.23
CA LEU A 130 -12.37 -0.71 9.22
C LEU A 130 -13.86 -0.81 9.49
N SER A 131 -14.67 -0.58 8.46
CA SER A 131 -16.12 -0.77 8.54
C SER A 131 -16.48 -2.25 8.76
N LEU A 132 -17.70 -2.52 9.23
CA LEU A 132 -18.20 -3.90 9.36
C LEU A 132 -18.21 -4.63 8.01
N ALA A 133 -18.52 -3.93 6.92
CA ALA A 133 -18.52 -4.48 5.58
C ALA A 133 -17.11 -4.92 5.16
N GLN A 134 -16.09 -4.08 5.42
CA GLN A 134 -14.68 -4.42 5.16
C GLN A 134 -14.21 -5.59 6.02
N LYS A 135 -14.52 -5.62 7.32
CA LYS A 135 -14.18 -6.74 8.21
C LYS A 135 -14.81 -8.05 7.74
N LYS A 136 -16.09 -8.03 7.35
CA LYS A 136 -16.76 -9.19 6.74
C LYS A 136 -16.14 -9.58 5.40
N GLY A 137 -15.75 -8.59 4.58
CA GLY A 137 -15.05 -8.81 3.33
C GLY A 137 -13.73 -9.54 3.52
N ILE A 138 -12.88 -9.03 4.40
CA ILE A 138 -11.55 -9.60 4.72
C ILE A 138 -11.67 -11.04 5.26
N ASN A 139 -12.68 -11.30 6.11
CA ASN A 139 -12.84 -12.62 6.72
C ASN A 139 -13.32 -13.69 5.74
N HIS A 140 -14.17 -13.33 4.76
CA HIS A 140 -14.86 -14.35 3.94
C HIS A 140 -15.04 -14.00 2.47
N ARG A 141 -15.41 -12.75 2.15
CA ARG A 141 -15.94 -12.42 0.82
C ARG A 141 -14.87 -12.05 -0.19
N TYR A 142 -13.78 -11.40 0.24
CA TYR A 142 -12.76 -10.90 -0.67
C TYR A 142 -12.01 -12.03 -1.35
N GLN A 143 -11.66 -13.08 -0.63
CA GLN A 143 -10.99 -14.26 -1.19
C GLN A 143 -11.84 -14.91 -2.30
N LEU A 144 -13.14 -15.08 -2.07
CA LEU A 144 -14.07 -15.62 -3.06
C LEU A 144 -14.22 -14.69 -4.28
N GLY A 145 -14.07 -13.40 -4.06
CA GLY A 145 -14.19 -12.38 -5.10
C GLY A 145 -12.90 -12.06 -5.86
N CYS A 146 -11.78 -12.72 -5.59
CA CYS A 146 -10.50 -12.42 -6.25
C CYS A 146 -10.50 -12.78 -7.74
N ASN A 147 -11.35 -13.69 -8.19
CA ASN A 147 -11.54 -14.01 -9.60
C ASN A 147 -12.52 -13.04 -10.30
N CYS A 148 -13.04 -12.04 -9.59
CA CYS A 148 -13.98 -11.08 -10.10
C CYS A 148 -13.29 -9.75 -10.36
N ARG A 149 -13.54 -9.10 -11.51
CA ARG A 149 -13.12 -7.72 -11.77
C ARG A 149 -14.24 -6.76 -11.42
N ILE A 150 -13.91 -5.70 -10.66
CA ILE A 150 -14.83 -4.58 -10.43
C ILE A 150 -14.64 -3.61 -11.58
N ILE A 151 -15.65 -3.53 -12.46
CA ILE A 151 -15.66 -2.55 -13.56
C ILE A 151 -16.39 -1.32 -13.04
N LYS A 152 -15.70 -0.19 -12.97
CA LYS A 152 -16.31 1.11 -12.70
C LYS A 152 -17.03 1.58 -13.97
N THR A 153 -18.31 1.28 -14.06
CA THR A 153 -19.23 1.93 -14.99
C THR A 153 -20.20 2.79 -14.17
N THR A 154 -21.05 3.58 -14.81
CA THR A 154 -22.13 4.37 -14.15
C THR A 154 -23.01 3.53 -13.21
N GLN A 155 -23.01 2.21 -13.39
CA GLN A 155 -23.46 1.22 -12.40
C GLN A 155 -22.31 0.27 -12.14
N THR A 156 -21.83 0.21 -10.89
CA THR A 156 -20.75 -0.69 -10.50
C THR A 156 -21.18 -2.15 -10.69
N ARG A 157 -20.73 -2.78 -11.77
CA ARG A 157 -20.97 -4.21 -12.05
C ARG A 157 -19.75 -5.03 -11.62
N LYS A 158 -20.02 -6.13 -10.96
CA LYS A 158 -19.02 -7.12 -10.55
C LYS A 158 -19.00 -8.25 -11.58
N LEU A 159 -17.93 -8.36 -12.35
CA LEU A 159 -17.72 -9.43 -13.31
C LEU A 159 -16.86 -10.53 -12.68
N CYS A 160 -17.44 -11.69 -12.44
CA CYS A 160 -16.74 -12.84 -11.89
C CYS A 160 -16.42 -13.86 -13.00
N ARG A 161 -15.15 -14.29 -13.07
CA ARG A 161 -14.77 -15.41 -13.93
C ARG A 161 -15.03 -16.68 -13.14
N THR A 162 -16.08 -17.42 -13.49
CA THR A 162 -16.28 -18.79 -13.02
C THR A 162 -15.30 -19.71 -13.76
N SER A 163 -14.34 -20.31 -13.06
CA SER A 163 -13.58 -21.41 -13.61
C SER A 163 -14.46 -22.66 -13.58
N LEU A 164 -15.08 -22.97 -14.71
CA LEU A 164 -15.62 -24.30 -14.93
C LEU A 164 -14.43 -25.23 -15.24
N ASN A 165 -14.27 -26.25 -14.42
CA ASN A 165 -13.49 -27.41 -14.79
C ASN A 165 -14.13 -28.02 -16.05
N HIS A 166 -13.34 -28.08 -17.13
CA HIS A 166 -13.64 -28.61 -18.47
C HIS A 166 -14.52 -27.72 -19.38
N GLY A 167 -13.87 -27.00 -20.27
CA GLY A 167 -14.32 -26.77 -21.66
C GLY A 167 -15.43 -25.75 -21.89
N GLY A 168 -15.50 -24.65 -21.18
CA GLY A 168 -16.43 -23.58 -21.53
C GLY A 168 -16.31 -22.37 -20.61
N GLN A 169 -15.89 -21.23 -21.14
CA GLN A 169 -15.91 -19.96 -20.42
C GLN A 169 -17.27 -19.29 -20.63
N THR A 170 -18.13 -19.32 -19.62
CA THR A 170 -19.32 -18.45 -19.59
C THR A 170 -19.06 -17.25 -18.68
N LEU A 171 -19.17 -16.04 -19.23
CA LEU A 171 -19.22 -14.79 -18.50
C LEU A 171 -20.65 -14.57 -18.02
N GLN A 172 -20.88 -14.61 -16.70
CA GLN A 172 -22.16 -14.18 -16.12
C GLN A 172 -21.98 -12.77 -15.54
N ALA A 173 -22.92 -11.90 -15.90
CA ALA A 173 -23.04 -10.53 -15.43
C ALA A 173 -23.80 -10.44 -14.08
#